data_408347bf7c54bb945695929b495947e3
#
_entry.id   408347bf7c54bb945695929b495947e3
#
_cell.length_a   1.000
_cell.length_b   1.000
_cell.length_c   1.000
_cell.angle_alpha   90.00
_cell.angle_beta   90.00
_cell.angle_gamma   90.00
#
_symmetry.space_group_name_H-M   'P 1'
#
loop_
_entity.id
_entity.type
_entity.pdbx_description
1 polymer ?
#
loop_
_entity_poly.entity_id
_entity_poly.type
_entity_poly.pdbx_seq_one_letter_code
_entity_poly.pdbx_strand_id
1 'polypeptide(L)' 'MTLPDSSPRVGVRVGDLVLPGDAVLVAIIRDGTARAPERDGAVEASDELLFVVDPEFEAELAHYLSPRDRSAAMVEL' A
#
# COMPACT_ATOMS: atom_id res chain seq x y z
N MET A 1 -6.70 -3.74 -1.49
CA MET A 1 -5.63 -3.60 -2.51
C MET A 1 -4.52 -4.58 -2.22
N THR A 2 -4.09 -5.31 -3.22
CA THR A 2 -2.96 -6.22 -3.05
C THR A 2 -1.65 -5.47 -3.18
N LEU A 3 -0.74 -5.68 -2.24
CA LEU A 3 0.57 -5.02 -2.29
C LEU A 3 1.48 -5.79 -3.26
N PRO A 4 1.88 -5.19 -4.39
CA PRO A 4 2.76 -5.87 -5.34
C PRO A 4 4.14 -6.15 -4.74
N ASP A 5 4.76 -7.23 -5.20
CA ASP A 5 6.09 -7.62 -4.73
C ASP A 5 7.13 -6.52 -4.94
N SER A 6 6.98 -5.75 -6.00
CA SER A 6 7.93 -4.70 -6.35
C SER A 6 7.55 -3.33 -5.80
N SER A 7 6.52 -3.27 -4.96
CA SER A 7 6.13 -2.01 -4.33
C SER A 7 7.25 -1.50 -3.42
N PRO A 8 7.53 -0.19 -3.44
CA PRO A 8 8.50 0.38 -2.51
C PRO A 8 8.01 0.36 -1.06
N ARG A 9 6.74 -0.03 -0.84
CA ARG A 9 6.18 -0.12 0.52
C ARG A 9 6.45 -1.47 1.17
N VAL A 10 6.84 -2.48 0.41
CA VAL A 10 7.17 -3.79 1.00
C VAL A 10 8.25 -3.62 2.05
N GLY A 11 8.00 -4.11 3.25
CA GLY A 11 8.92 -4.00 4.37
C GLY A 11 8.79 -2.74 5.20
N VAL A 12 7.93 -1.80 4.79
CA VAL A 12 7.70 -0.57 5.55
C VAL A 12 6.77 -0.89 6.71
N ARG A 13 7.08 -0.36 7.90
CA ARG A 13 6.19 -0.53 9.06
C ARG A 13 4.90 0.23 8.87
N VAL A 14 3.82 -0.35 9.37
CA VAL A 14 2.51 0.29 9.28
C VAL A 14 2.55 1.72 9.80
N GLY A 15 3.21 1.94 10.94
CA GLY A 15 3.28 3.27 11.54
C GLY A 15 4.07 4.29 10.73
N ASP A 16 4.86 3.83 9.75
CA ASP A 16 5.67 4.69 8.91
C ASP A 16 5.02 4.96 7.55
N LEU A 17 3.86 4.37 7.29
CA LEU A 17 3.12 4.65 6.05
C LEU A 17 2.54 6.05 6.09
N VAL A 18 2.79 6.80 5.03
CA VAL A 18 2.26 8.16 4.88
C VAL A 18 1.16 8.10 3.82
N LEU A 19 -0.05 7.79 4.28
CA LEU A 19 -1.16 7.54 3.37
C LEU A 19 -1.77 8.84 2.87
N PRO A 20 -2.19 8.88 1.59
CA PRO A 20 -2.79 10.10 1.03
C PRO A 20 -4.17 10.36 1.62
N GLY A 21 -4.49 11.64 1.76
CA GLY A 21 -5.78 12.07 2.30
C GLY A 21 -5.97 11.54 3.72
N ASP A 22 -7.18 11.10 3.99
CA ASP A 22 -7.54 10.55 5.30
C ASP A 22 -7.62 9.02 5.27
N ALA A 23 -6.86 8.40 4.37
CA ALA A 23 -6.88 6.94 4.25
C ALA A 23 -6.43 6.27 5.54
N VAL A 24 -7.15 5.22 5.93
CA VAL A 24 -6.86 4.44 7.12
C VAL A 24 -6.75 2.97 6.73
N LEU A 25 -5.64 2.34 7.10
CA LEU A 25 -5.48 0.91 6.93
C LEU A 25 -6.20 0.21 8.07
N VAL A 26 -7.25 -0.56 7.74
CA VAL A 26 -8.10 -1.17 8.76
C VAL A 26 -7.82 -2.65 8.97
N ALA A 27 -7.27 -3.34 7.99
CA ALA A 27 -6.94 -4.76 8.12
C ALA A 27 -5.90 -5.17 7.10
N ILE A 28 -5.15 -6.21 7.45
CA ILE A 28 -4.20 -6.86 6.54
C ILE A 28 -4.63 -8.32 6.45
N ILE A 29 -4.81 -8.82 5.23
CA ILE A 29 -5.08 -10.24 5.01
C ILE A 29 -3.81 -10.86 4.47
N ARG A 30 -3.26 -11.78 5.24
CA ARG A 30 -2.02 -12.48 4.92
C ARG A 30 -2.25 -13.97 5.05
N ASP A 31 -1.93 -14.72 3.99
CA ASP A 31 -2.15 -16.17 3.97
C ASP A 31 -3.59 -16.55 4.32
N GLY A 32 -4.55 -15.75 3.82
CA GLY A 32 -5.95 -16.01 4.06
C GLY A 32 -6.46 -15.63 5.44
N THR A 33 -5.62 -15.05 6.29
CA THR A 33 -6.00 -14.67 7.65
C THR A 33 -6.01 -13.16 7.78
N ALA A 34 -7.15 -12.61 8.21
CA ALA A 34 -7.27 -11.18 8.49
C ALA A 34 -6.72 -10.87 9.87
N ARG A 35 -5.98 -9.78 9.96
CA ARG A 35 -5.40 -9.32 11.22
C ARG A 35 -5.44 -7.80 11.30
N ALA A 36 -5.48 -7.30 12.52
CA ALA A 36 -5.39 -5.86 12.73
C ALA A 36 -3.98 -5.37 12.41
N PRO A 37 -3.85 -4.20 11.76
CA PRO A 37 -2.52 -3.63 11.52
C PRO A 37 -1.87 -3.23 12.82
N GLU A 38 -0.62 -3.60 13.00
CA GLU A 38 0.17 -3.19 14.16
C GLU A 38 1.21 -2.17 13.70
N ARG A 39 1.40 -1.12 14.48
CA ARG A 39 2.29 -0.03 14.09
C ARG A 39 3.71 -0.50 13.80
N ASP A 40 4.18 -1.46 14.56
CA ASP A 40 5.54 -1.99 14.42
C ASP A 40 5.64 -3.10 13.38
N GLY A 41 4.51 -3.58 12.90
CA GLY A 41 4.48 -4.64 11.90
C GLY A 41 4.74 -4.08 10.51
N ALA A 42 5.53 -4.79 9.73
CA ALA A 42 5.82 -4.41 8.36
C ALA A 42 4.77 -4.98 7.42
N VAL A 43 4.42 -4.22 6.38
CA VAL A 43 3.61 -4.76 5.29
C VAL A 43 4.51 -5.62 4.41
N GLU A 44 3.95 -6.69 3.86
CA GLU A 44 4.70 -7.67 3.09
C GLU A 44 4.14 -7.81 1.68
N ALA A 45 4.99 -8.30 0.79
CA ALA A 45 4.56 -8.59 -0.56
C ALA A 45 3.35 -9.53 -0.53
N SER A 46 2.41 -9.29 -1.42
CA SER A 46 1.17 -10.06 -1.57
C SER A 46 0.16 -9.89 -0.43
N ASP A 47 0.43 -9.04 0.54
CA ASP A 47 -0.59 -8.70 1.53
C ASP A 47 -1.77 -8.04 0.84
N GLU A 48 -2.98 -8.41 1.27
CA GLU A 48 -4.18 -7.71 0.88
C GLU A 48 -4.45 -6.64 1.91
N LEU A 49 -4.40 -5.39 1.51
CA LEU A 49 -4.56 -4.25 2.42
C LEU A 49 -5.96 -3.67 2.26
N LEU A 50 -6.69 -3.61 3.36
CA LEU A 50 -8.02 -3.05 3.39
C LEU A 50 -7.97 -1.64 3.97
N PHE A 51 -8.40 -0.67 3.18
CA PHE A 51 -8.39 0.73 3.58
C PHE A 51 -9.79 1.30 3.63
N VAL A 52 -9.97 2.28 4.50
CA VAL A 52 -11.08 3.22 4.40
C VAL A 52 -10.48 4.50 3.84
N VAL A 53 -10.99 4.96 2.69
CA VAL A 53 -10.44 6.11 1.99
C VAL A 53 -11.55 6.82 1.23
N ASP A 54 -11.47 8.15 1.19
CA ASP A 54 -12.37 8.94 0.38
C ASP A 54 -12.12 8.59 -1.09
N PRO A 55 -13.18 8.37 -1.90
CA PRO A 55 -13.01 8.00 -3.31
C PRO A 55 -12.09 8.92 -4.11
N GLU A 56 -12.05 10.20 -3.78
CA GLU A 56 -11.18 11.12 -4.51
C GLU A 56 -9.69 10.85 -4.31
N PHE A 57 -9.34 10.08 -3.28
CA PHE A 57 -7.93 9.73 -3.00
C PHE A 57 -7.58 8.30 -3.39
N GLU A 58 -8.51 7.54 -3.95
CA GLU A 58 -8.24 6.14 -4.31
C GLU A 58 -7.10 6.00 -5.30
N ALA A 59 -7.06 6.87 -6.31
CA ALA A 59 -6.00 6.80 -7.32
C ALA A 59 -4.64 7.13 -6.72
N GLU A 60 -4.57 8.11 -5.84
CA GLU A 60 -3.34 8.45 -5.16
C GLU A 60 -2.85 7.32 -4.26
N LEU A 61 -3.78 6.66 -3.56
CA LEU A 61 -3.46 5.53 -2.72
C LEU A 61 -2.92 4.38 -3.55
N ALA A 62 -3.57 4.07 -4.66
CA ALA A 62 -3.11 3.02 -5.56
C ALA A 62 -1.71 3.33 -6.09
N HIS A 63 -1.46 4.58 -6.44
CA HIS A 63 -0.16 5.01 -6.92
C HIS A 63 0.91 4.88 -5.81
N TYR A 64 0.56 5.24 -4.59
CA TYR A 64 1.47 5.15 -3.45
C TYR A 64 1.94 3.72 -3.21
N LEU A 65 1.07 2.74 -3.45
CA LEU A 65 1.37 1.32 -3.25
C LEU A 65 1.97 0.67 -4.48
N SER A 66 1.91 1.32 -5.65
CA SER A 66 2.37 0.75 -6.91
C SER A 66 3.88 0.66 -6.97
N PRO A 67 4.41 -0.27 -7.76
CA PRO A 67 5.83 -0.28 -8.08
C PRO A 67 6.21 1.02 -8.78
N ARG A 68 7.46 1.44 -8.61
CA ARG A 68 7.97 2.55 -9.40
C ARG A 68 7.98 2.15 -10.86
N ASP A 69 7.37 3.00 -11.67
CA ASP A 69 7.31 2.75 -13.10
C ASP A 69 8.45 3.47 -13.81
N ARG A 70 9.52 2.75 -14.01
CA ARG A 70 10.66 3.29 -14.76
C ARG A 70 10.33 3.50 -16.22
N SER A 71 9.41 2.70 -16.73
CA SER A 71 9.01 2.82 -18.13
C SER A 71 8.35 4.14 -18.39
N ALA A 72 7.56 4.64 -17.46
CA ALA A 72 6.94 5.93 -17.60
C ALA A 72 7.96 7.05 -17.67
N ALA A 73 9.00 6.96 -16.85
CA ALA A 73 10.09 7.95 -16.90
C ALA A 73 10.83 7.91 -18.22
N MET A 74 11.00 6.75 -18.78
CA MET A 74 11.67 6.61 -20.06
C MET A 74 10.88 7.15 -21.23
N VAL A 75 9.57 6.99 -21.15
CA VAL A 75 8.69 7.45 -22.22
C VAL A 75 8.71 8.96 -22.38
N GLU A 76 9.02 9.66 -21.34
CA GLU A 76 9.05 11.11 -21.36
C GLU A 76 10.28 11.67 -22.07
N LEU A 77 11.23 10.85 -22.33
CA LEU A 77 12.44 11.27 -23.03
C LEU A 77 12.22 11.36 -24.53
#